data_0baef5c9dada3103e2be873b921dd8fc
#
_entry.id   0baef5c9dada3103e2be873b921dd8fc
#
_cell.length_a   1.000
_cell.length_b   1.000
_cell.length_c   1.000
_cell.angle_alpha   90.00
_cell.angle_beta   90.00
_cell.angle_gamma   90.00
#
_symmetry.space_group_name_H-M   'P 1'
#
loop_
_entity.id
_entity.type
_entity.pdbx_description
1 polymer ?
#
loop_
_entity_poly.entity_id
_entity_poly.type
_entity_poly.pdbx_seq_one_letter_code
_entity_poly.pdbx_strand_id
1 'polypeptide(L)'
;MHLLSSGRASKVYALSDNRVLRRCSWDLEPEARLMAHLRDQGYPVPEVFRIDGNDMTMERLHGPTLAEDLFAGRVAPPAAAALMLDLLERLHRIPAPDWLPGETRGLDLNGRSVLHLDMHPENIIGTADGPVVIDWTNAAAGDPAVDRAVSWTILAELDPESLPLDPAPLRDPFAHTFSATALDTALRFRDADTGITEAEHARARALAAL
;
A
#
# COMPACT_ATOMS: atom_id res chain seq x y z
N MET A 1 19.69 -11.03 -15.89
CA MET A 1 18.90 -10.12 -15.05
C MET A 1 18.16 -9.17 -15.99
N HIS A 2 16.84 -9.15 -15.96
CA HIS A 2 15.99 -8.34 -16.85
C HIS A 2 15.14 -7.40 -15.97
N LEU A 3 15.12 -6.09 -16.30
CA LEU A 3 14.30 -5.10 -15.58
C LEU A 3 12.82 -5.36 -15.84
N LEU A 4 12.04 -5.54 -14.78
CA LEU A 4 10.60 -5.74 -14.84
C LEU A 4 9.85 -4.43 -14.57
N SER A 5 10.31 -3.67 -13.56
CA SER A 5 9.65 -2.43 -13.15
C SER A 5 10.70 -1.44 -12.62
N SER A 6 10.42 -0.15 -12.79
CA SER A 6 11.21 0.95 -12.23
C SER A 6 10.25 1.94 -11.60
N GLY A 7 10.18 1.95 -10.27
CA GLY A 7 9.48 2.97 -9.50
C GLY A 7 10.35 4.21 -9.26
N ARG A 8 9.83 5.17 -8.46
CA ARG A 8 10.55 6.43 -8.13
C ARG A 8 11.89 6.18 -7.46
N ALA A 9 11.99 5.18 -6.59
CA ALA A 9 13.17 4.94 -5.77
C ALA A 9 13.57 3.46 -5.68
N SER A 10 12.91 2.58 -6.43
CA SER A 10 13.20 1.15 -6.48
C SER A 10 13.19 0.62 -7.91
N LYS A 11 13.99 -0.42 -8.14
CA LYS A 11 14.02 -1.18 -9.39
C LYS A 11 13.81 -2.65 -9.09
N VAL A 12 12.98 -3.30 -9.90
CA VAL A 12 12.71 -4.74 -9.77
C VAL A 12 13.23 -5.46 -11.00
N TYR A 13 14.06 -6.48 -10.79
CA TYR A 13 14.69 -7.27 -11.84
C TYR A 13 14.27 -8.74 -11.72
N ALA A 14 13.93 -9.38 -12.84
CA ALA A 14 13.79 -10.83 -12.89
C ALA A 14 15.15 -11.51 -12.71
N LEU A 15 15.23 -12.43 -11.74
CA LEU A 15 16.37 -13.33 -11.55
C LEU A 15 16.08 -14.72 -12.15
N SER A 16 14.85 -15.19 -11.98
CA SER A 16 14.32 -16.44 -12.55
C SER A 16 12.81 -16.34 -12.71
N ASP A 17 12.15 -17.45 -13.09
CA ASP A 17 10.68 -17.50 -13.19
C ASP A 17 10.00 -17.27 -11.83
N ASN A 18 10.66 -17.64 -10.73
CA ASN A 18 10.05 -17.56 -9.39
C ASN A 18 10.73 -16.54 -8.47
N ARG A 19 11.73 -15.77 -8.95
CA ARG A 19 12.47 -14.82 -8.10
C ARG A 19 12.70 -13.50 -8.78
N VAL A 20 12.58 -12.44 -7.98
CA VAL A 20 12.96 -11.07 -8.36
C VAL A 20 13.98 -10.51 -7.37
N LEU A 21 14.76 -9.56 -7.85
CA LEU A 21 15.60 -8.68 -7.05
C LEU A 21 14.95 -7.30 -7.02
N ARG A 22 14.56 -6.83 -5.84
CA ARG A 22 14.22 -5.43 -5.59
C ARG A 22 15.46 -4.70 -5.08
N ARG A 23 15.79 -3.59 -5.70
CA ARG A 23 16.92 -2.73 -5.34
C ARG A 23 16.42 -1.34 -5.04
N CYS A 24 16.74 -0.82 -3.86
CA CYS A 24 16.39 0.53 -3.40
C CYS A 24 17.65 1.37 -3.15
N SER A 25 17.46 2.64 -2.79
CA SER A 25 18.54 3.53 -2.32
C SER A 25 18.72 3.52 -0.80
N TRP A 26 17.90 2.76 -0.06
CA TRP A 26 17.92 2.61 1.39
C TRP A 26 17.98 1.14 1.80
N ASP A 27 18.25 0.89 3.09
CA ASP A 27 18.28 -0.43 3.69
C ASP A 27 16.87 -1.07 3.70
N LEU A 28 16.76 -2.28 3.17
CA LEU A 28 15.52 -3.05 3.07
C LEU A 28 15.33 -4.06 4.22
N GLU A 29 16.28 -4.17 5.17
CA GLU A 29 16.17 -5.09 6.30
C GLU A 29 14.90 -4.88 7.15
N PRO A 30 14.49 -3.63 7.49
CA PRO A 30 13.25 -3.41 8.25
C PRO A 30 12.00 -3.90 7.51
N GLU A 31 11.92 -3.64 6.20
CA GLU A 31 10.80 -4.08 5.34
C GLU A 31 10.77 -5.61 5.23
N ALA A 32 11.91 -6.25 4.98
CA ALA A 32 12.02 -7.71 4.91
C ALA A 32 11.62 -8.39 6.22
N ARG A 33 12.04 -7.82 7.35
CA ARG A 33 11.66 -8.29 8.68
C ARG A 33 10.17 -8.21 8.93
N LEU A 34 9.53 -7.13 8.47
CA LEU A 34 8.07 -6.97 8.56
C LEU A 34 7.35 -7.99 7.67
N MET A 35 7.79 -8.16 6.42
CA MET A 35 7.18 -9.14 5.51
C MET A 35 7.28 -10.57 6.08
N ALA A 36 8.40 -10.94 6.68
CA ALA A 36 8.54 -12.24 7.34
C ALA A 36 7.55 -12.38 8.51
N HIS A 37 7.44 -11.35 9.37
CA HIS A 37 6.45 -11.33 10.47
C HIS A 37 5.02 -11.49 9.97
N LEU A 38 4.63 -10.74 8.93
CA LEU A 38 3.30 -10.81 8.33
C LEU A 38 3.00 -12.18 7.73
N ARG A 39 3.98 -12.78 7.05
CA ARG A 39 3.86 -14.12 6.48
C ARG A 39 3.65 -15.18 7.57
N ASP A 40 4.36 -15.09 8.69
CA ASP A 40 4.19 -15.97 9.84
C ASP A 40 2.80 -15.86 10.47
N GLN A 41 2.14 -14.69 10.34
CA GLN A 41 0.76 -14.46 10.75
C GLN A 41 -0.27 -14.88 9.66
N GLY A 42 0.18 -15.43 8.53
CA GLY A 42 -0.69 -15.86 7.44
C GLY A 42 -1.25 -14.71 6.57
N TYR A 43 -0.61 -13.53 6.62
CA TYR A 43 -0.98 -12.42 5.76
C TYR A 43 -0.32 -12.57 4.37
N PRO A 44 -1.03 -12.25 3.27
CA PRO A 44 -0.52 -12.49 1.91
C PRO A 44 0.53 -11.44 1.51
N VAL A 45 1.79 -11.77 1.70
CA VAL A 45 2.97 -11.01 1.29
C VAL A 45 3.92 -11.90 0.50
N PRO A 46 4.76 -11.36 -0.38
CA PRO A 46 5.79 -12.14 -1.06
C PRO A 46 6.76 -12.77 -0.07
N GLU A 47 7.24 -13.97 -0.38
CA GLU A 47 8.32 -14.60 0.40
C GLU A 47 9.63 -13.86 0.16
N VAL A 48 10.34 -13.51 1.24
CA VAL A 48 11.69 -12.94 1.17
C VAL A 48 12.70 -14.07 1.33
N PHE A 49 13.59 -14.25 0.35
CA PHE A 49 14.61 -15.31 0.35
C PHE A 49 15.97 -14.83 0.87
N ARG A 50 16.30 -13.57 0.59
CA ARG A 50 17.60 -12.99 0.95
C ARG A 50 17.52 -11.49 1.03
N ILE A 51 18.20 -10.92 2.00
CA ILE A 51 18.51 -9.50 2.15
C ILE A 51 20.04 -9.30 2.07
N ASP A 52 20.44 -8.21 1.43
CA ASP A 52 21.83 -7.74 1.36
C ASP A 52 21.83 -6.21 1.28
N GLY A 53 21.57 -5.56 2.44
CA GLY A 53 21.38 -4.11 2.56
C GLY A 53 20.25 -3.58 1.66
N ASN A 54 20.62 -2.94 0.58
CA ASN A 54 19.67 -2.31 -0.36
C ASN A 54 19.08 -3.28 -1.40
N ASP A 55 19.48 -4.54 -1.38
CA ASP A 55 19.06 -5.58 -2.32
C ASP A 55 18.23 -6.64 -1.59
N MET A 56 16.97 -6.84 -2.01
CA MET A 56 16.07 -7.87 -1.50
C MET A 56 15.71 -8.85 -2.61
N THR A 57 16.07 -10.11 -2.42
CA THR A 57 15.61 -11.22 -3.28
C THR A 57 14.33 -11.79 -2.70
N MET A 58 13.25 -11.72 -3.47
CA MET A 58 11.93 -12.15 -3.03
C MET A 58 11.20 -12.94 -4.12
N GLU A 59 10.07 -13.51 -3.77
CA GLU A 59 9.15 -14.20 -4.64
C GLU A 59 8.73 -13.31 -5.82
N ARG A 60 8.76 -13.90 -7.03
CA ARG A 60 8.18 -13.28 -8.22
C ARG A 60 6.71 -13.66 -8.30
N LEU A 61 5.86 -12.67 -8.13
CA LEU A 61 4.43 -12.84 -8.30
C LEU A 61 4.04 -12.83 -9.79
N HIS A 62 3.10 -13.68 -10.14
CA HIS A 62 2.56 -13.79 -11.50
C HIS A 62 1.07 -13.45 -11.49
N GLY A 63 0.71 -12.38 -12.17
CA GLY A 63 -0.65 -11.90 -12.29
C GLY A 63 -0.71 -10.40 -12.50
N PRO A 64 -1.88 -9.87 -12.83
CA PRO A 64 -2.10 -8.43 -12.95
C PRO A 64 -2.16 -7.77 -11.58
N THR A 65 -1.88 -6.47 -11.53
CA THR A 65 -2.28 -5.64 -10.40
C THR A 65 -3.80 -5.46 -10.38
N LEU A 66 -4.35 -5.16 -9.22
CA LEU A 66 -5.78 -4.82 -9.11
C LEU A 66 -6.12 -3.58 -9.95
N ALA A 67 -5.17 -2.64 -10.14
CA ALA A 67 -5.33 -1.50 -11.03
C ALA A 67 -5.46 -1.94 -12.49
N GLU A 68 -4.62 -2.87 -12.95
CA GLU A 68 -4.72 -3.42 -14.31
C GLU A 68 -6.04 -4.18 -14.53
N ASP A 69 -6.56 -4.87 -13.51
CA ASP A 69 -7.85 -5.55 -13.57
C ASP A 69 -9.02 -4.55 -13.62
N LEU A 70 -8.95 -3.47 -12.83
CA LEU A 70 -9.90 -2.36 -12.86
C LEU A 70 -9.95 -1.71 -14.26
N PHE A 71 -8.78 -1.33 -14.80
CA PHE A 71 -8.69 -0.65 -16.09
C PHE A 71 -9.09 -1.53 -17.26
N ALA A 72 -8.90 -2.84 -17.14
CA ALA A 72 -9.37 -3.82 -18.12
C ALA A 72 -10.85 -4.21 -17.93
N GLY A 73 -11.55 -3.68 -16.93
CA GLY A 73 -12.94 -4.02 -16.61
C GLY A 73 -13.15 -5.47 -16.12
N ARG A 74 -12.09 -6.16 -15.69
CA ARG A 74 -12.18 -7.52 -15.14
C ARG A 74 -12.70 -7.51 -13.70
N VAL A 75 -12.44 -6.43 -12.96
CA VAL A 75 -12.95 -6.21 -11.60
C VAL A 75 -13.70 -4.87 -11.57
N ALA A 76 -14.91 -4.88 -11.00
CA ALA A 76 -15.70 -3.66 -10.83
C ALA A 76 -15.16 -2.82 -9.64
N PRO A 77 -15.17 -1.47 -9.70
CA PRO A 77 -14.64 -0.63 -8.64
C PRO A 77 -15.19 -0.92 -7.22
N PRO A 78 -16.50 -1.19 -7.01
CA PRO A 78 -16.99 -1.57 -5.68
C PRO A 78 -16.43 -2.91 -5.17
N ALA A 79 -16.17 -3.87 -6.07
CA ALA A 79 -15.58 -5.16 -5.70
C ALA A 79 -14.10 -5.00 -5.32
N ALA A 80 -13.36 -4.13 -6.02
CA ALA A 80 -11.99 -3.78 -5.67
C ALA A 80 -11.92 -3.06 -4.31
N ALA A 81 -12.84 -2.13 -4.03
CA ALA A 81 -12.94 -1.48 -2.72
C ALA A 81 -13.18 -2.50 -1.60
N ALA A 82 -14.11 -3.44 -1.81
CA ALA A 82 -14.39 -4.49 -0.83
C ALA A 82 -13.18 -5.39 -0.57
N LEU A 83 -12.43 -5.76 -1.62
CA LEU A 83 -11.18 -6.51 -1.49
C LEU A 83 -10.11 -5.74 -0.70
N MET A 84 -9.90 -4.46 -1.01
CA MET A 84 -8.95 -3.61 -0.28
C MET A 84 -9.32 -3.49 1.21
N LEU A 85 -10.60 -3.27 1.51
CA LEU A 85 -11.08 -3.18 2.89
C LEU A 85 -10.93 -4.51 3.65
N ASP A 86 -11.18 -5.66 3.01
CA ASP A 86 -10.94 -6.99 3.60
C ASP A 86 -9.45 -7.20 3.92
N LEU A 87 -8.58 -6.87 2.98
CA LEU A 87 -7.12 -6.96 3.18
C LEU A 87 -6.65 -6.07 4.34
N LEU A 88 -7.13 -4.82 4.40
CA LEU A 88 -6.84 -3.93 5.52
C LEU A 88 -7.39 -4.46 6.84
N GLU A 89 -8.62 -4.96 6.89
CA GLU A 89 -9.20 -5.53 8.10
C GLU A 89 -8.39 -6.73 8.61
N ARG A 90 -7.94 -7.61 7.70
CA ARG A 90 -7.08 -8.75 8.06
C ARG A 90 -5.72 -8.28 8.58
N LEU A 91 -5.10 -7.27 7.94
CA LEU A 91 -3.85 -6.67 8.38
C LEU A 91 -3.97 -6.08 9.78
N HIS A 92 -5.01 -5.31 10.03
CA HIS A 92 -5.22 -4.60 11.30
C HIS A 92 -5.50 -5.53 12.50
N ARG A 93 -5.80 -6.81 12.27
CA ARG A 93 -5.89 -7.84 13.33
C ARG A 93 -4.52 -8.32 13.79
N ILE A 94 -3.46 -8.02 13.05
CA ILE A 94 -2.09 -8.40 13.39
C ILE A 94 -1.51 -7.32 14.33
N PRO A 95 -1.17 -7.67 15.58
CA PRO A 95 -0.51 -6.74 16.49
C PRO A 95 0.84 -6.32 15.92
N ALA A 96 1.11 -5.03 15.97
CA ALA A 96 2.42 -4.52 15.60
C ALA A 96 3.48 -5.04 16.57
N PRO A 97 4.60 -5.59 16.07
CA PRO A 97 5.70 -5.98 16.92
C PRO A 97 6.38 -4.74 17.53
N ASP A 98 6.95 -4.89 18.73
CA ASP A 98 7.53 -3.76 19.49
C ASP A 98 8.65 -3.00 18.76
N TRP A 99 9.26 -3.62 17.75
CA TRP A 99 10.30 -2.99 16.93
C TRP A 99 9.75 -2.19 15.73
N LEU A 100 8.45 -2.31 15.41
CA LEU A 100 7.85 -1.54 14.32
C LEU A 100 7.55 -0.11 14.84
N PRO A 101 8.07 0.96 14.18
CA PRO A 101 7.86 2.31 14.65
C PRO A 101 6.38 2.72 14.69
N GLY A 102 5.95 3.38 15.75
CA GLY A 102 4.62 4.00 15.88
C GLY A 102 4.59 5.46 15.43
N GLU A 103 5.74 6.00 15.05
CA GLU A 103 5.91 7.35 14.52
C GLU A 103 6.52 7.27 13.12
N THR A 104 5.95 7.99 12.18
CA THR A 104 6.48 8.14 10.83
C THR A 104 6.22 9.54 10.30
N ARG A 105 7.15 10.11 9.53
CA ARG A 105 7.04 11.47 8.95
C ARG A 105 6.71 12.54 10.01
N GLY A 106 7.18 12.36 11.27
CA GLY A 106 6.92 13.26 12.40
C GLY A 106 5.49 13.21 12.94
N LEU A 107 4.75 12.15 12.65
CA LEU A 107 3.38 11.91 13.11
C LEU A 107 3.33 10.68 14.00
N ASP A 108 2.75 10.80 15.20
CA ASP A 108 2.35 9.68 16.04
C ASP A 108 1.03 9.10 15.50
N LEU A 109 1.04 7.81 15.16
CA LEU A 109 -0.10 7.13 14.57
C LEU A 109 -1.03 6.48 15.61
N ASN A 110 -0.74 6.63 16.90
CA ASN A 110 -1.62 6.30 18.03
C ASN A 110 -2.29 4.92 17.96
N GLY A 111 -1.52 3.83 17.93
CA GLY A 111 -2.12 2.49 17.89
C GLY A 111 -1.08 1.38 17.93
N ARG A 112 -1.57 0.13 17.83
CA ARG A 112 -0.73 -1.08 17.95
C ARG A 112 -1.02 -2.13 16.88
N SER A 113 -1.71 -1.77 15.81
CA SER A 113 -1.89 -2.63 14.64
C SER A 113 -0.79 -2.36 13.63
N VAL A 114 -0.47 -3.36 12.78
CA VAL A 114 0.36 -3.10 11.60
C VAL A 114 -0.47 -2.32 10.60
N LEU A 115 0.08 -1.21 10.11
CA LEU A 115 -0.48 -0.38 9.05
C LEU A 115 0.39 -0.49 7.80
N HIS A 116 -0.23 -0.43 6.63
CA HIS A 116 0.47 -0.41 5.34
C HIS A 116 0.87 1.01 4.92
N LEU A 117 -0.03 1.97 5.11
CA LEU A 117 0.08 3.40 4.78
C LEU A 117 0.33 3.72 3.29
N ASP A 118 0.06 2.75 2.42
CA ASP A 118 0.13 2.91 0.96
C ASP A 118 -0.76 1.89 0.23
N MET A 119 -1.88 1.47 0.84
CA MET A 119 -2.76 0.47 0.25
C MET A 119 -3.58 1.08 -0.89
N HIS A 120 -3.24 0.73 -2.12
CA HIS A 120 -3.96 1.12 -3.34
C HIS A 120 -3.91 0.00 -4.39
N PRO A 121 -4.70 0.07 -5.48
CA PRO A 121 -4.81 -1.05 -6.42
C PRO A 121 -3.52 -1.49 -7.11
N GLU A 122 -2.52 -0.63 -7.25
CA GLU A 122 -1.21 -1.02 -7.83
C GLU A 122 -0.37 -1.85 -6.87
N ASN A 123 -0.64 -1.77 -5.54
CA ASN A 123 0.07 -2.52 -4.51
C ASN A 123 -0.61 -3.86 -4.16
N ILE A 124 -1.54 -4.32 -4.98
CA ILE A 124 -2.20 -5.62 -4.82
C ILE A 124 -2.06 -6.39 -6.14
N ILE A 125 -1.42 -7.55 -6.11
CA ILE A 125 -1.24 -8.44 -7.26
C ILE A 125 -2.19 -9.64 -7.12
N GLY A 126 -3.03 -9.85 -8.14
CA GLY A 126 -3.91 -11.02 -8.23
C GLY A 126 -3.15 -12.24 -8.74
N THR A 127 -2.83 -13.19 -7.86
CA THR A 127 -2.18 -14.45 -8.23
C THR A 127 -3.18 -15.59 -8.33
N ALA A 128 -2.73 -16.76 -8.80
CA ALA A 128 -3.56 -17.98 -8.84
C ALA A 128 -4.01 -18.42 -7.44
N ASP A 129 -3.24 -18.10 -6.40
CA ASP A 129 -3.52 -18.46 -5.00
C ASP A 129 -4.26 -17.35 -4.23
N GLY A 130 -4.60 -16.26 -4.90
CA GLY A 130 -5.30 -15.11 -4.32
C GLY A 130 -4.51 -13.80 -4.38
N PRO A 131 -5.03 -12.72 -3.75
CA PRO A 131 -4.37 -11.43 -3.75
C PRO A 131 -3.14 -11.43 -2.83
N VAL A 132 -2.07 -10.79 -3.27
CA VAL A 132 -0.84 -10.58 -2.51
C VAL A 132 -0.53 -9.09 -2.44
N VAL A 133 -0.25 -8.58 -1.23
CA VAL A 133 0.05 -7.16 -0.98
C VAL A 133 1.55 -6.93 -1.03
N ILE A 134 1.96 -5.89 -1.75
CA ILE A 134 3.36 -5.51 -1.98
C ILE A 134 3.63 -4.08 -1.53
N ASP A 135 4.90 -3.69 -1.50
CA ASP A 135 5.43 -2.37 -1.15
C ASP A 135 5.14 -1.92 0.29
N TRP A 136 5.86 -2.51 1.22
CA TRP A 136 5.76 -2.30 2.67
C TRP A 136 6.66 -1.17 3.19
N THR A 137 7.19 -0.34 2.29
CA THR A 137 8.16 0.73 2.61
C THR A 137 7.63 1.75 3.61
N ASN A 138 6.33 2.05 3.58
CA ASN A 138 5.68 3.05 4.45
C ASN A 138 5.13 2.45 5.76
N ALA A 139 5.20 1.12 5.94
CA ALA A 139 4.51 0.45 7.04
C ALA A 139 4.98 0.92 8.42
N ALA A 140 4.03 1.03 9.34
CA ALA A 140 4.25 1.46 10.72
C ALA A 140 3.24 0.81 11.67
N ALA A 141 3.45 0.98 13.00
CA ALA A 141 2.44 0.67 14.00
C ALA A 141 1.49 1.85 14.18
N GLY A 142 0.17 1.59 14.31
CA GLY A 142 -0.77 2.69 14.50
C GLY A 142 -2.24 2.29 14.63
N ASP A 143 -3.10 3.31 14.53
CA ASP A 143 -4.55 3.15 14.51
C ASP A 143 -5.03 2.70 13.12
N PRO A 144 -5.75 1.59 12.99
CA PRO A 144 -6.39 1.13 11.76
C PRO A 144 -7.18 2.20 10.99
N ALA A 145 -7.78 3.16 11.69
CA ALA A 145 -8.53 4.23 11.05
C ALA A 145 -7.62 5.15 10.20
N VAL A 146 -6.36 5.36 10.61
CA VAL A 146 -5.39 6.16 9.85
C VAL A 146 -5.04 5.46 8.53
N ASP A 147 -4.80 4.16 8.55
CA ASP A 147 -4.45 3.40 7.33
C ASP A 147 -5.58 3.42 6.28
N ARG A 148 -6.84 3.24 6.75
CA ARG A 148 -8.01 3.37 5.87
C ARG A 148 -8.19 4.79 5.33
N ALA A 149 -7.92 5.80 6.15
CA ALA A 149 -7.96 7.20 5.72
C ALA A 149 -6.84 7.52 4.72
N VAL A 150 -5.63 6.95 4.87
CA VAL A 150 -4.54 7.09 3.89
C VAL A 150 -4.95 6.46 2.56
N SER A 151 -5.52 5.24 2.55
CA SER A 151 -6.02 4.61 1.33
C SER A 151 -7.09 5.47 0.63
N TRP A 152 -8.04 6.01 1.40
CA TRP A 152 -9.02 6.96 0.88
C TRP A 152 -8.37 8.21 0.27
N THR A 153 -7.37 8.79 0.96
CA THR A 153 -6.68 10.00 0.50
C THR A 153 -5.94 9.75 -0.81
N ILE A 154 -5.23 8.62 -0.95
CA ILE A 154 -4.57 8.22 -2.19
C ILE A 154 -5.58 8.16 -3.35
N LEU A 155 -6.75 7.55 -3.13
CA LEU A 155 -7.80 7.48 -4.14
C LEU A 155 -8.45 8.84 -4.44
N ALA A 156 -8.46 9.75 -3.46
CA ALA A 156 -8.97 11.12 -3.61
C ALA A 156 -7.99 12.06 -4.34
N GLU A 157 -6.69 11.74 -4.33
CA GLU A 157 -5.65 12.45 -5.06
C GLU A 157 -5.70 12.18 -6.58
N LEU A 158 -6.33 11.09 -7.00
CA LEU A 158 -6.45 10.73 -8.41
C LEU A 158 -7.22 11.80 -9.20
N ASP A 159 -6.74 12.06 -10.42
CA ASP A 159 -7.45 12.93 -11.36
C ASP A 159 -8.50 12.12 -12.15
N PRO A 160 -9.81 12.33 -11.92
CA PRO A 160 -10.84 11.56 -12.60
C PRO A 160 -10.81 11.71 -14.13
N GLU A 161 -10.33 12.86 -14.63
CA GLU A 161 -10.25 13.12 -16.07
C GLU A 161 -9.12 12.32 -16.76
N SER A 162 -8.12 11.90 -15.99
CA SER A 162 -6.99 11.10 -16.50
C SER A 162 -7.22 9.59 -16.43
N LEU A 163 -8.30 9.14 -15.78
CA LEU A 163 -8.59 7.73 -15.56
C LEU A 163 -9.59 7.17 -16.58
N PRO A 164 -9.48 5.88 -16.94
CA PRO A 164 -10.45 5.22 -17.82
C PRO A 164 -11.77 4.86 -17.11
N LEU A 165 -11.92 5.17 -15.82
CA LEU A 165 -13.08 4.86 -14.99
C LEU A 165 -13.31 5.94 -13.94
N ASP A 166 -14.55 6.03 -13.42
CA ASP A 166 -14.86 6.87 -12.26
C ASP A 166 -14.24 6.25 -10.98
N PRO A 167 -13.38 6.99 -10.25
CA PRO A 167 -12.78 6.50 -9.00
C PRO A 167 -13.73 6.54 -7.81
N ALA A 168 -14.86 7.24 -7.86
CA ALA A 168 -15.77 7.41 -6.73
C ALA A 168 -16.30 6.07 -6.16
N PRO A 169 -16.76 5.09 -6.97
CA PRO A 169 -17.21 3.80 -6.44
C PRO A 169 -16.11 2.95 -5.81
N LEU A 170 -14.84 3.24 -6.10
CA LEU A 170 -13.67 2.62 -5.45
C LEU A 170 -13.34 3.32 -4.12
N ARG A 171 -13.40 4.65 -4.08
CA ARG A 171 -13.00 5.49 -2.94
C ARG A 171 -14.08 5.58 -1.85
N ASP A 172 -15.34 5.82 -2.24
CA ASP A 172 -16.40 6.21 -1.30
C ASP A 172 -16.71 5.17 -0.21
N PRO A 173 -16.59 3.85 -0.45
CA PRO A 173 -16.74 2.86 0.63
C PRO A 173 -15.79 3.05 1.81
N PHE A 174 -14.63 3.67 1.62
CA PHE A 174 -13.68 3.97 2.70
C PHE A 174 -14.13 5.10 3.61
N ALA A 175 -14.88 6.09 3.11
CA ALA A 175 -15.25 7.32 3.83
C ALA A 175 -15.97 7.07 5.16
N HIS A 176 -16.65 5.92 5.30
CA HIS A 176 -17.39 5.55 6.51
C HIS A 176 -16.57 4.67 7.49
N THR A 177 -15.28 4.46 7.23
CA THR A 177 -14.42 3.52 7.98
C THR A 177 -13.40 4.21 8.88
N PHE A 178 -13.37 5.53 8.91
CA PHE A 178 -12.44 6.34 9.70
C PHE A 178 -13.11 7.61 10.26
N SER A 179 -12.47 8.23 11.24
CA SER A 179 -12.89 9.49 11.85
C SER A 179 -12.27 10.71 11.15
N ALA A 180 -12.81 11.90 11.42
CA ALA A 180 -12.21 13.15 10.95
C ALA A 180 -10.77 13.35 11.47
N THR A 181 -10.47 12.91 12.69
CA THR A 181 -9.10 12.95 13.24
C THR A 181 -8.14 12.05 12.46
N ALA A 182 -8.58 10.84 12.09
CA ALA A 182 -7.78 9.93 11.28
C ALA A 182 -7.55 10.49 9.87
N LEU A 183 -8.57 11.16 9.29
CA LEU A 183 -8.43 11.84 8.00
C LEU A 183 -7.43 13.00 8.06
N ASP A 184 -7.48 13.84 9.11
CA ASP A 184 -6.48 14.91 9.30
C ASP A 184 -5.04 14.33 9.39
N THR A 185 -4.87 13.24 10.14
CA THR A 185 -3.58 12.55 10.23
C THR A 185 -3.14 12.01 8.86
N ALA A 186 -4.04 11.41 8.09
CA ALA A 186 -3.75 10.88 6.75
C ALA A 186 -3.36 12.00 5.77
N LEU A 187 -4.08 13.11 5.76
CA LEU A 187 -3.75 14.28 4.91
C LEU A 187 -2.36 14.81 5.24
N ARG A 188 -2.04 14.98 6.53
CA ARG A 188 -0.70 15.42 6.97
C ARG A 188 0.40 14.40 6.62
N PHE A 189 0.10 13.11 6.71
CA PHE A 189 1.02 12.06 6.30
C PHE A 189 1.33 12.14 4.80
N ARG A 190 0.33 12.38 3.98
CA ARG A 190 0.49 12.55 2.52
C ARG A 190 1.19 13.86 2.17
N ASP A 191 0.90 14.97 2.87
CA ASP A 191 1.58 16.26 2.70
C ASP A 191 3.10 16.20 2.92
N ALA A 192 3.55 15.28 3.77
CA ALA A 192 4.98 15.06 4.01
C ALA A 192 5.67 14.25 2.88
N ASP A 193 4.93 13.75 1.90
CA ASP A 193 5.47 13.04 0.74
C ASP A 193 5.82 14.02 -0.39
N THR A 194 7.10 14.28 -0.58
CA THR A 194 7.59 15.19 -1.63
C THR A 194 7.37 14.68 -3.07
N GLY A 195 6.90 13.45 -3.21
CA GLY A 195 6.57 12.85 -4.50
C GLY A 195 5.16 13.16 -5.00
N ILE A 196 4.32 13.79 -4.16
CA ILE A 196 2.95 14.17 -4.47
C ILE A 196 2.88 15.63 -4.89
N THR A 197 2.10 15.93 -5.92
CA THR A 197 1.96 17.29 -6.43
C THR A 197 0.93 18.09 -5.61
N GLU A 198 1.05 19.43 -5.63
CA GLU A 198 0.06 20.32 -5.00
C GLU A 198 -1.36 20.12 -5.57
N ALA A 199 -1.49 19.78 -6.85
CA ALA A 199 -2.79 19.50 -7.47
C ALA A 199 -3.44 18.22 -6.91
N GLU A 200 -2.66 17.17 -6.62
CA GLU A 200 -3.12 15.95 -5.97
C GLU A 200 -3.58 16.23 -4.54
N HIS A 201 -2.78 16.94 -3.75
CA HIS A 201 -3.16 17.36 -2.39
C HIS A 201 -4.44 18.22 -2.40
N ALA A 202 -4.56 19.17 -3.31
CA ALA A 202 -5.73 20.03 -3.43
C ALA A 202 -7.02 19.23 -3.72
N ARG A 203 -6.94 18.19 -4.58
CA ARG A 203 -8.08 17.32 -4.86
C ARG A 203 -8.54 16.56 -3.61
N ALA A 204 -7.61 15.93 -2.89
CA ALA A 204 -7.93 15.20 -1.67
C ALA A 204 -8.56 16.10 -0.60
N ARG A 205 -8.00 17.30 -0.37
CA ARG A 205 -8.54 18.26 0.58
C ARG A 205 -9.92 18.81 0.18
N ALA A 206 -10.16 19.04 -1.11
CA ALA A 206 -11.47 19.47 -1.60
C ALA A 206 -12.54 18.41 -1.34
N LEU A 207 -12.24 17.13 -1.56
CA LEU A 207 -13.14 16.03 -1.26
C LEU A 207 -13.36 15.81 0.25
N ALA A 208 -12.31 16.01 1.06
CA ALA A 208 -12.37 15.89 2.52
C ALA A 208 -13.23 16.98 3.19
N ALA A 209 -13.51 18.08 2.49
CA ALA A 209 -14.31 19.19 2.99
C ALA A 209 -15.83 19.06 2.69
N LEU A 210 -16.24 18.03 1.94
CA LEU A 210 -17.65 17.73 1.62
C LEU A 210 -18.30 16.87 2.70
#